data_0f967760dfcb4e07456cd19a77f9bb53
#
_entry.id   0f967760dfcb4e07456cd19a77f9bb53
#
_cell.length_a   1.000
_cell.length_b   1.000
_cell.length_c   1.000
_cell.angle_alpha   90.00
_cell.angle_beta   90.00
_cell.angle_gamma   90.00
#
_symmetry.space_group_name_H-M   'P 1'
#
loop_
_entity.id
_entity.type
_entity.pdbx_description
1 polymer ?
#
loop_
_entity_poly.entity_id
_entity_poly.type
_entity_poly.pdbx_seq_one_letter_code
_entity_poly.pdbx_strand_id
1 'polypeptide(L)'
;PWMSWKYPQSIHPNLKAISVSVAQHDPFQINFSAKGPTSSRGYDHTTKKISKDYGAGQNFESQWKTVFDYEAQGKTVENVLLTSWNEWMAIKTFNGNETVFCDVYNEEYSRDIEMMKSDLGDNFYLQMIRNIRKYKYEDAKHYKYQKMTIDLADETLAQWENVKAHYRDFAGDAMERNYKDAVNKGTYTDTSNRNDITDVKVVHNSTDLFVYVKTAKEITAYNGTDTNWMTLYLGNDSQDADFQTYQYIVGRSPKSDGTTSVEKSTGGFNWKNAGNAEYKLYGDVIVYKIPLSLLGVSADSCHLRLKV
;
A
#
# COMPACT_ATOMS: atom_id res chain seq x y z
N PRO A 1 26.42 -8.02 4.54
CA PRO A 1 26.15 -6.59 4.67
C PRO A 1 24.64 -6.34 4.60
N TRP A 2 24.20 -5.34 5.31
CA TRP A 2 22.79 -4.94 5.34
C TRP A 2 22.31 -4.37 3.99
N MET A 3 23.21 -3.88 3.16
CA MET A 3 22.96 -3.41 1.80
C MET A 3 24.11 -3.82 0.88
N SER A 4 23.83 -4.15 -0.36
CA SER A 4 24.86 -4.32 -1.39
C SER A 4 25.09 -2.99 -2.09
N TRP A 5 26.33 -2.60 -2.25
CA TRP A 5 26.74 -1.43 -3.05
C TRP A 5 27.05 -1.79 -4.50
N LYS A 6 27.03 -3.07 -4.82
CA LYS A 6 27.31 -3.57 -6.17
C LYS A 6 26.06 -4.17 -6.81
N TYR A 7 25.97 -4.04 -8.11
CA TYR A 7 25.00 -4.74 -8.92
C TYR A 7 25.72 -5.59 -9.98
N PRO A 8 25.32 -6.83 -10.21
CA PRO A 8 24.40 -7.59 -9.37
C PRO A 8 24.95 -7.84 -7.97
N GLN A 9 24.08 -7.87 -6.97
CA GLN A 9 24.47 -8.16 -5.60
C GLN A 9 24.88 -9.64 -5.43
N SER A 10 25.78 -9.89 -4.49
CA SER A 10 26.30 -11.25 -4.25
C SER A 10 25.55 -11.94 -3.11
N ILE A 11 25.43 -13.28 -3.20
CA ILE A 11 24.94 -14.11 -2.10
C ILE A 11 26.04 -14.20 -1.04
N HIS A 12 25.68 -13.96 0.23
CA HIS A 12 26.59 -14.20 1.36
C HIS A 12 26.74 -15.70 1.57
N PRO A 13 27.96 -16.26 1.43
CA PRO A 13 28.14 -17.71 1.30
C PRO A 13 27.67 -18.51 2.52
N ASN A 14 27.95 -18.02 3.74
CA ASN A 14 27.62 -18.74 4.97
C ASN A 14 26.16 -18.58 5.39
N LEU A 15 25.53 -17.42 5.08
CA LEU A 15 24.14 -17.14 5.44
C LEU A 15 23.17 -17.46 4.32
N LYS A 16 23.69 -17.79 3.14
CA LYS A 16 22.88 -17.92 1.91
C LYS A 16 21.87 -16.78 1.74
N ALA A 17 22.34 -15.60 2.11
CA ALA A 17 21.54 -14.39 2.19
C ALA A 17 21.94 -13.38 1.12
N ILE A 18 20.97 -12.65 0.60
CA ILE A 18 21.17 -11.57 -0.34
C ILE A 18 20.40 -10.34 0.13
N SER A 19 20.98 -9.15 -0.02
CA SER A 19 20.27 -7.90 0.27
C SER A 19 19.58 -7.35 -0.96
N VAL A 20 18.40 -6.78 -0.77
CA VAL A 20 17.61 -6.11 -1.79
C VAL A 20 17.21 -4.73 -1.28
N SER A 21 17.46 -3.69 -2.07
CA SER A 21 17.24 -2.29 -1.70
C SER A 21 16.48 -1.55 -2.79
N VAL A 22 15.64 -0.60 -2.40
CA VAL A 22 14.91 0.26 -3.34
C VAL A 22 15.88 1.18 -4.08
N ALA A 23 16.85 1.75 -3.35
CA ALA A 23 17.96 2.54 -3.91
C ALA A 23 19.27 2.12 -3.24
N GLN A 24 20.40 2.44 -3.86
CA GLN A 24 21.75 2.12 -3.36
C GLN A 24 22.66 3.34 -3.47
N HIS A 25 23.53 3.54 -2.50
CA HIS A 25 24.62 4.52 -2.58
C HIS A 25 25.99 3.83 -2.77
N ASP A 26 26.97 4.61 -3.16
CA ASP A 26 28.36 4.16 -3.19
C ASP A 26 28.92 4.00 -1.76
N PRO A 27 29.70 2.97 -1.46
CA PRO A 27 30.27 2.76 -0.12
C PRO A 27 31.17 3.88 0.38
N PHE A 28 31.72 4.67 -0.53
CA PHE A 28 32.60 5.79 -0.22
C PHE A 28 31.87 7.14 -0.18
N GLN A 29 30.63 7.20 -0.60
CA GLN A 29 29.79 8.39 -0.56
C GLN A 29 28.60 8.13 0.34
N ILE A 30 28.62 8.77 1.50
CA ILE A 30 27.63 8.55 2.56
C ILE A 30 26.30 9.23 2.21
N ASN A 31 26.12 9.77 1.01
CA ASN A 31 24.90 10.48 0.63
C ASN A 31 24.25 9.90 -0.61
N PHE A 32 22.95 9.82 -0.57
CA PHE A 32 22.09 9.64 -1.72
C PHE A 32 21.83 11.00 -2.34
N SER A 33 22.76 11.47 -3.15
CA SER A 33 22.60 12.75 -3.86
C SER A 33 22.84 12.58 -5.35
N ALA A 34 22.32 13.51 -6.12
CA ALA A 34 22.51 13.57 -7.57
C ALA A 34 24.00 13.71 -7.99
N LYS A 35 24.90 13.96 -7.07
CA LYS A 35 26.34 14.15 -7.34
C LYS A 35 27.17 12.88 -7.26
N GLY A 36 26.62 11.78 -6.78
CA GLY A 36 27.33 10.52 -6.61
C GLY A 36 26.89 9.42 -7.55
N PRO A 37 27.70 8.38 -7.78
CA PRO A 37 27.30 7.19 -8.52
C PRO A 37 26.34 6.37 -7.68
N THR A 38 25.10 6.77 -7.65
CA THR A 38 24.05 6.13 -6.88
C THR A 38 23.04 5.50 -7.81
N SER A 39 22.57 4.32 -7.44
CA SER A 39 21.42 3.71 -8.08
C SER A 39 20.17 4.19 -7.37
N SER A 40 19.58 5.28 -7.86
CA SER A 40 18.29 5.80 -7.38
C SER A 40 17.16 4.80 -7.64
N ARG A 41 15.95 5.07 -7.15
CA ARG A 41 14.76 4.25 -7.41
C ARG A 41 14.52 4.02 -8.90
N GLY A 42 14.73 5.05 -9.71
CA GLY A 42 14.58 5.03 -11.17
C GLY A 42 15.79 4.53 -11.95
N TYR A 43 16.89 4.11 -11.29
CA TYR A 43 18.07 3.67 -11.99
C TYR A 43 17.89 2.32 -12.68
N ASP A 44 18.04 2.30 -13.99
CA ASP A 44 18.03 1.08 -14.80
C ASP A 44 19.46 0.58 -15.04
N HIS A 45 19.79 -0.56 -14.47
CA HIS A 45 21.12 -1.17 -14.59
C HIS A 45 21.46 -1.65 -16.00
N THR A 46 20.47 -1.86 -16.87
CA THR A 46 20.67 -2.26 -18.27
C THR A 46 21.08 -1.08 -19.12
N THR A 47 20.33 0.00 -19.04
CA THR A 47 20.58 1.20 -19.84
C THR A 47 21.58 2.16 -19.18
N LYS A 48 21.85 1.95 -17.88
CA LYS A 48 22.68 2.83 -17.01
C LYS A 48 22.17 4.28 -16.97
N LYS A 49 20.85 4.43 -17.01
CA LYS A 49 20.18 5.73 -16.97
C LYS A 49 19.14 5.77 -15.85
N ILE A 50 18.87 6.96 -15.38
CA ILE A 50 17.80 7.23 -14.45
C ILE A 50 16.53 7.51 -15.25
N SER A 51 15.48 6.75 -14.98
CA SER A 51 14.14 6.99 -15.52
C SER A 51 13.52 8.20 -14.86
N LYS A 52 12.75 8.99 -15.60
CA LYS A 52 11.91 10.04 -15.02
C LYS A 52 10.77 9.47 -14.18
N ASP A 53 10.29 8.29 -14.56
CA ASP A 53 9.34 7.52 -13.78
C ASP A 53 10.09 6.64 -12.77
N TYR A 54 10.57 7.26 -11.70
CA TYR A 54 11.23 6.52 -10.62
C TYR A 54 10.23 5.73 -9.75
N GLY A 55 8.94 6.02 -9.86
CA GLY A 55 7.87 5.25 -9.22
C GLY A 55 7.78 3.81 -9.73
N ALA A 56 8.24 3.54 -10.95
CA ALA A 56 8.33 2.17 -11.49
C ALA A 56 9.37 1.30 -10.77
N GLY A 57 10.27 1.90 -9.97
CA GLY A 57 11.21 1.17 -9.12
C GLY A 57 12.19 0.26 -9.86
N GLN A 58 12.80 0.75 -10.95
CA GLN A 58 13.69 -0.05 -11.80
C GLN A 58 14.86 -0.67 -11.04
N ASN A 59 15.47 0.08 -10.10
CA ASN A 59 16.54 -0.47 -9.28
C ASN A 59 16.05 -1.61 -8.41
N PHE A 60 14.89 -1.44 -7.77
CA PHE A 60 14.31 -2.45 -6.89
C PHE A 60 13.96 -3.73 -7.65
N GLU A 61 13.34 -3.62 -8.84
CA GLU A 61 13.07 -4.77 -9.70
C GLU A 61 14.36 -5.45 -10.18
N SER A 62 15.40 -4.69 -10.52
CA SER A 62 16.68 -5.25 -10.91
C SER A 62 17.33 -6.08 -9.80
N GLN A 63 17.21 -5.61 -8.56
CA GLN A 63 17.73 -6.33 -7.40
C GLN A 63 16.97 -7.62 -7.12
N TRP A 64 15.65 -7.60 -7.19
CA TRP A 64 14.83 -8.80 -7.11
C TRP A 64 15.09 -9.75 -8.28
N LYS A 65 15.27 -9.22 -9.48
CA LYS A 65 15.66 -10.05 -10.64
C LYS A 65 16.94 -10.81 -10.38
N THR A 66 17.93 -10.22 -9.72
CA THR A 66 19.17 -10.91 -9.34
C THR A 66 18.89 -12.13 -8.44
N VAL A 67 17.96 -12.01 -7.48
CA VAL A 67 17.54 -13.14 -6.62
C VAL A 67 16.99 -14.26 -7.49
N PHE A 68 16.03 -13.96 -8.34
CA PHE A 68 15.39 -14.96 -9.20
C PHE A 68 16.34 -15.58 -10.25
N ASP A 69 17.27 -14.77 -10.78
CA ASP A 69 18.30 -15.27 -11.71
C ASP A 69 19.25 -16.25 -11.02
N TYR A 70 19.58 -16.03 -9.76
CA TYR A 70 20.39 -16.96 -8.99
C TYR A 70 19.66 -18.27 -8.70
N GLU A 71 18.40 -18.22 -8.32
CA GLU A 71 17.58 -19.43 -8.14
C GLU A 71 17.44 -20.21 -9.45
N ALA A 72 17.20 -19.53 -10.57
CA ALA A 72 17.15 -20.16 -11.90
C ALA A 72 18.47 -20.80 -12.32
N GLN A 73 19.61 -20.33 -11.79
CA GLN A 73 20.93 -20.94 -11.96
C GLN A 73 21.21 -22.08 -10.97
N GLY A 74 20.25 -22.48 -10.15
CA GLY A 74 20.41 -23.50 -9.12
C GLY A 74 21.21 -23.05 -7.89
N LYS A 75 21.44 -21.74 -7.71
CA LYS A 75 22.06 -21.19 -6.51
C LYS A 75 21.03 -21.05 -5.40
N THR A 76 21.38 -21.50 -4.21
CA THR A 76 20.48 -21.41 -3.07
C THR A 76 20.49 -20.00 -2.46
N VAL A 77 19.33 -19.35 -2.43
CA VAL A 77 19.07 -18.13 -1.69
C VAL A 77 18.04 -18.46 -0.60
N GLU A 78 18.50 -18.65 0.63
CA GLU A 78 17.62 -19.01 1.75
C GLU A 78 17.01 -17.79 2.43
N ASN A 79 17.71 -16.65 2.38
CA ASN A 79 17.32 -15.43 3.05
C ASN A 79 17.45 -14.22 2.15
N VAL A 80 16.41 -13.42 2.06
CA VAL A 80 16.44 -12.11 1.43
C VAL A 80 16.29 -11.05 2.50
N LEU A 81 17.29 -10.19 2.63
CA LEU A 81 17.24 -9.04 3.53
C LEU A 81 16.76 -7.83 2.75
N LEU A 82 15.53 -7.43 3.01
CA LEU A 82 15.00 -6.15 2.54
C LEU A 82 15.51 -5.04 3.45
N THR A 83 16.19 -4.07 2.88
CA THR A 83 16.81 -3.00 3.65
C THR A 83 15.99 -1.73 3.60
N SER A 84 15.98 -0.99 4.72
CA SER A 84 15.35 0.32 4.91
C SER A 84 13.84 0.28 4.79
N TRP A 85 13.21 0.30 5.94
CA TRP A 85 11.76 0.46 6.02
C TRP A 85 11.36 1.94 6.05
N ASN A 86 11.89 2.69 7.01
CA ASN A 86 11.50 4.09 7.24
C ASN A 86 12.62 4.95 7.84
N GLU A 87 13.83 4.79 7.36
CA GLU A 87 14.96 5.61 7.77
C GLU A 87 15.03 6.90 6.92
N TRP A 88 13.97 7.71 6.98
CA TRP A 88 13.82 8.91 6.13
C TRP A 88 14.90 9.96 6.37
N MET A 89 15.48 10.02 7.56
CA MET A 89 16.60 10.88 7.87
C MET A 89 17.66 10.09 8.65
N ALA A 90 18.61 9.51 7.93
CA ALA A 90 19.80 8.97 8.53
C ALA A 90 20.86 10.08 8.73
N ILE A 91 22.06 9.74 8.90
CA ILE A 91 23.19 10.56 9.28
C ILE A 91 23.22 11.90 8.53
N LYS A 92 23.25 12.97 9.30
CA LYS A 92 23.54 14.32 8.82
C LYS A 92 25.04 14.58 8.92
N THR A 93 25.67 14.85 7.79
CA THR A 93 27.11 15.17 7.72
C THR A 93 27.33 16.51 7.07
N PHE A 94 28.45 17.16 7.40
CA PHE A 94 28.91 18.38 6.75
C PHE A 94 30.22 18.06 6.02
N ASN A 95 30.24 18.26 4.70
CA ASN A 95 31.40 17.94 3.86
C ASN A 95 32.35 19.12 3.64
N GLY A 96 32.22 20.20 4.43
CA GLY A 96 32.99 21.42 4.31
C GLY A 96 32.32 22.53 3.52
N ASN A 97 31.32 22.20 2.69
CA ASN A 97 30.62 23.16 1.85
C ASN A 97 29.11 23.15 2.04
N GLU A 98 28.57 21.95 2.28
CA GLU A 98 27.12 21.74 2.41
C GLU A 98 26.79 20.66 3.43
N THR A 99 25.59 20.69 3.98
CA THR A 99 25.04 19.61 4.78
C THR A 99 24.47 18.56 3.84
N VAL A 100 24.83 17.29 4.08
CA VAL A 100 24.33 16.15 3.31
C VAL A 100 23.69 15.14 4.26
N PHE A 101 22.65 14.48 3.79
CA PHE A 101 21.96 13.42 4.50
C PHE A 101 22.22 12.08 3.83
N CYS A 102 22.36 11.03 4.62
CA CYS A 102 22.64 9.69 4.10
C CYS A 102 21.48 9.13 3.29
N ASP A 103 20.24 9.39 3.68
CA ASP A 103 19.06 8.77 3.08
C ASP A 103 18.02 9.69 2.49
N VAL A 104 18.10 10.97 2.71
CA VAL A 104 17.09 11.91 2.23
C VAL A 104 17.73 13.04 1.48
N TYR A 105 18.01 12.81 0.22
CA TYR A 105 18.17 13.93 -0.71
C TYR A 105 16.80 14.35 -1.25
N ASN A 106 16.04 13.39 -1.76
CA ASN A 106 14.65 13.53 -2.18
C ASN A 106 14.02 12.12 -2.29
N GLU A 107 12.74 12.05 -2.67
CA GLU A 107 12.00 10.77 -2.79
C GLU A 107 12.65 9.77 -3.76
N GLU A 108 13.23 10.23 -4.86
CA GLU A 108 13.88 9.34 -5.83
C GLU A 108 15.11 8.66 -5.25
N TYR A 109 15.88 9.37 -4.41
CA TYR A 109 17.12 8.86 -3.82
C TYR A 109 16.92 8.21 -2.47
N SER A 110 15.73 8.26 -1.90
CA SER A 110 15.40 7.51 -0.69
C SER A 110 15.35 6.01 -0.96
N ARG A 111 15.80 5.23 0.00
CA ARG A 111 15.73 3.76 -0.05
C ARG A 111 14.58 3.18 0.75
N ASP A 112 13.76 4.01 1.37
CA ASP A 112 12.68 3.57 2.25
C ASP A 112 11.52 2.95 1.47
N ILE A 113 10.95 1.89 2.05
CA ILE A 113 9.84 1.11 1.46
C ILE A 113 8.51 1.53 2.06
N GLU A 114 8.53 2.17 3.22
CA GLU A 114 7.33 2.63 3.91
C GLU A 114 6.42 3.43 2.98
N MET A 115 5.13 3.27 3.18
CA MET A 115 4.11 4.06 2.49
C MET A 115 4.26 5.54 2.83
N MET A 116 4.18 6.41 1.83
CA MET A 116 4.46 7.83 1.98
C MET A 116 3.33 8.71 1.46
N LYS A 117 3.29 9.95 1.96
CA LYS A 117 2.32 10.97 1.54
C LYS A 117 2.78 11.70 0.27
N SER A 118 3.03 10.96 -0.78
CA SER A 118 3.36 11.52 -2.10
C SER A 118 2.64 10.74 -3.17
N ASP A 119 2.85 11.08 -4.42
CA ASP A 119 2.31 10.36 -5.57
C ASP A 119 2.78 8.90 -5.62
N LEU A 120 3.85 8.56 -4.90
CA LEU A 120 4.35 7.20 -4.77
C LEU A 120 3.51 6.33 -3.83
N GLY A 121 2.86 6.92 -2.84
CA GLY A 121 1.94 6.26 -1.91
C GLY A 121 2.45 4.94 -1.34
N ASP A 122 1.75 3.86 -1.64
CA ASP A 122 2.07 2.49 -1.26
C ASP A 122 2.80 1.69 -2.36
N ASN A 123 3.24 2.35 -3.42
CA ASN A 123 3.77 1.72 -4.63
C ASN A 123 4.93 0.75 -4.34
N PHE A 124 5.94 1.17 -3.59
CA PHE A 124 7.10 0.32 -3.26
C PHE A 124 6.75 -0.79 -2.28
N TYR A 125 5.81 -0.56 -1.39
CA TYR A 125 5.27 -1.59 -0.51
C TYR A 125 4.58 -2.70 -1.31
N LEU A 126 3.72 -2.35 -2.27
CA LEU A 126 3.06 -3.32 -3.14
C LEU A 126 4.06 -4.07 -4.04
N GLN A 127 5.07 -3.37 -4.56
CA GLN A 127 6.17 -3.97 -5.32
C GLN A 127 6.95 -4.99 -4.48
N MET A 128 7.24 -4.66 -3.23
CA MET A 128 7.85 -5.57 -2.26
C MET A 128 7.01 -6.83 -2.06
N ILE A 129 5.72 -6.68 -1.76
CA ILE A 129 4.81 -7.83 -1.53
C ILE A 129 4.75 -8.74 -2.75
N ARG A 130 4.63 -8.18 -3.96
CA ARG A 130 4.62 -8.96 -5.20
C ARG A 130 5.88 -9.81 -5.33
N ASN A 131 7.04 -9.25 -5.08
CA ASN A 131 8.31 -9.94 -5.19
C ASN A 131 8.53 -10.95 -4.07
N ILE A 132 8.11 -10.68 -2.84
CA ILE A 132 8.13 -11.65 -1.72
C ILE A 132 7.28 -12.88 -2.06
N ARG A 133 6.07 -12.68 -2.58
CA ARG A 133 5.21 -13.80 -3.01
C ARG A 133 5.88 -14.65 -4.07
N LYS A 134 6.46 -14.03 -5.08
CA LYS A 134 7.21 -14.73 -6.12
C LYS A 134 8.39 -15.53 -5.54
N TYR A 135 9.15 -14.95 -4.63
CA TYR A 135 10.27 -15.61 -3.95
C TYR A 135 9.82 -16.81 -3.12
N LYS A 136 8.66 -16.72 -2.47
CA LYS A 136 8.07 -17.80 -1.68
C LYS A 136 7.30 -18.83 -2.52
N TYR A 137 7.33 -18.73 -3.83
CA TYR A 137 6.56 -19.58 -4.76
C TYR A 137 5.05 -19.55 -4.50
N GLU A 138 4.57 -18.49 -3.90
CA GLU A 138 3.15 -18.26 -3.75
C GLU A 138 2.60 -17.72 -5.06
N ASP A 139 1.74 -18.50 -5.72
CA ASP A 139 0.99 -18.00 -6.86
C ASP A 139 0.25 -16.73 -6.46
N ALA A 140 0.37 -15.70 -7.28
CA ALA A 140 -0.46 -14.52 -7.11
C ALA A 140 -1.92 -14.99 -7.12
N LYS A 141 -2.60 -14.85 -5.99
CA LYS A 141 -4.02 -15.18 -5.90
C LYS A 141 -4.79 -14.18 -6.76
N HIS A 142 -4.89 -14.46 -8.05
CA HIS A 142 -5.85 -13.78 -8.91
C HIS A 142 -7.22 -14.33 -8.54
N TYR A 143 -7.97 -13.58 -7.76
CA TYR A 143 -9.35 -13.92 -7.49
C TYR A 143 -10.11 -13.81 -8.81
N LYS A 144 -10.59 -14.96 -9.29
CA LYS A 144 -11.44 -14.97 -10.46
C LYS A 144 -12.65 -14.09 -10.18
N TYR A 145 -12.86 -13.19 -11.08
CA TYR A 145 -14.04 -12.41 -11.23
C TYR A 145 -15.31 -13.21 -10.90
N GLN A 146 -16.14 -12.67 -10.04
CA GLN A 146 -17.39 -13.29 -9.59
C GLN A 146 -18.51 -12.27 -9.70
N LYS A 147 -19.47 -12.55 -10.60
CA LYS A 147 -20.69 -11.73 -10.70
C LYS A 147 -21.71 -12.25 -9.70
N MET A 148 -22.07 -11.40 -8.74
CA MET A 148 -23.07 -11.72 -7.75
C MET A 148 -23.75 -10.45 -7.25
N THR A 149 -25.06 -10.48 -7.08
CA THR A 149 -25.80 -9.40 -6.43
C THR A 149 -25.94 -9.74 -4.95
N ILE A 150 -25.64 -8.78 -4.10
CA ILE A 150 -25.83 -8.87 -2.66
C ILE A 150 -27.10 -8.11 -2.28
N ASP A 151 -28.00 -8.78 -1.58
CA ASP A 151 -29.14 -8.15 -0.96
C ASP A 151 -28.78 -7.63 0.43
N LEU A 152 -28.79 -6.31 0.61
CA LEU A 152 -28.51 -5.68 1.89
C LEU A 152 -29.60 -5.93 2.93
N ALA A 153 -30.78 -6.41 2.54
CA ALA A 153 -31.84 -6.75 3.47
C ALA A 153 -31.62 -8.11 4.15
N ASP A 154 -30.81 -8.99 3.55
CA ASP A 154 -30.46 -10.28 4.15
C ASP A 154 -29.51 -10.10 5.35
N GLU A 155 -30.05 -10.25 6.54
CA GLU A 155 -29.30 -10.11 7.80
C GLU A 155 -28.49 -11.35 8.17
N THR A 156 -28.65 -12.46 7.46
CA THR A 156 -27.92 -13.70 7.74
C THR A 156 -26.48 -13.65 7.26
N LEU A 157 -26.17 -12.77 6.30
CA LEU A 157 -24.88 -12.66 5.61
C LEU A 157 -24.43 -13.95 4.90
N ALA A 158 -25.31 -14.96 4.78
CA ALA A 158 -24.97 -16.26 4.19
C ALA A 158 -24.51 -16.15 2.72
N GLN A 159 -25.01 -15.15 1.99
CA GLN A 159 -24.59 -14.89 0.60
C GLN A 159 -23.08 -14.56 0.48
N TRP A 160 -22.43 -14.16 1.57
CA TRP A 160 -20.99 -13.85 1.60
C TRP A 160 -20.10 -15.07 1.81
N GLU A 161 -20.63 -16.22 2.19
CA GLU A 161 -19.84 -17.44 2.50
C GLU A 161 -19.04 -17.92 1.27
N ASN A 162 -19.61 -17.82 0.08
CA ASN A 162 -19.03 -18.32 -1.15
C ASN A 162 -18.26 -17.23 -1.96
N VAL A 163 -18.09 -16.03 -1.42
CA VAL A 163 -17.32 -14.98 -2.09
C VAL A 163 -15.84 -15.32 -2.02
N LYS A 164 -15.19 -15.40 -3.20
CA LYS A 164 -13.80 -15.85 -3.35
C LYS A 164 -12.77 -14.74 -3.14
N ALA A 165 -13.10 -13.51 -3.53
CA ALA A 165 -12.26 -12.36 -3.24
C ALA A 165 -12.37 -12.02 -1.76
N HIS A 166 -11.59 -12.75 -0.95
CA HIS A 166 -11.60 -12.72 0.51
C HIS A 166 -10.19 -12.46 1.01
N TYR A 167 -10.02 -11.35 1.68
CA TYR A 167 -8.78 -10.89 2.30
C TYR A 167 -8.93 -10.99 3.81
N ARG A 168 -7.89 -11.48 4.48
CA ARG A 168 -7.86 -11.64 5.94
C ARG A 168 -6.75 -10.81 6.53
N ASP A 169 -7.05 -10.24 7.69
CA ASP A 169 -6.11 -9.52 8.52
C ASP A 169 -6.02 -10.13 9.92
N PHE A 170 -4.99 -9.79 10.67
CA PHE A 170 -4.78 -10.35 12.00
C PHE A 170 -5.56 -9.56 13.05
N ALA A 171 -6.39 -10.26 13.83
CA ALA A 171 -7.07 -9.63 14.96
C ALA A 171 -6.06 -9.25 16.04
N GLY A 172 -6.18 -8.04 16.57
CA GLY A 172 -5.37 -7.53 17.67
C GLY A 172 -4.04 -6.89 17.24
N ASP A 173 -3.85 -6.58 15.97
CA ASP A 173 -2.66 -5.91 15.47
C ASP A 173 -2.75 -4.37 15.51
N ALA A 174 -3.94 -3.82 15.74
CA ALA A 174 -4.14 -2.40 16.03
C ALA A 174 -3.56 -2.06 17.42
N MET A 175 -2.28 -1.70 17.44
CA MET A 175 -1.54 -1.45 18.69
C MET A 175 -2.06 -0.23 19.45
N GLU A 176 -2.09 -0.35 20.77
CA GLU A 176 -2.29 0.81 21.64
C GLU A 176 -1.23 1.87 21.39
N ARG A 177 -1.67 3.10 21.31
CA ARG A 177 -0.80 4.26 21.07
C ARG A 177 -0.86 5.21 22.24
N ASN A 178 0.31 5.50 22.80
CA ASN A 178 0.48 6.49 23.87
C ASN A 178 1.89 7.07 23.77
N TYR A 179 2.07 8.05 22.90
CA TYR A 179 3.37 8.68 22.68
C TYR A 179 3.23 10.16 22.33
N LYS A 180 4.30 10.91 22.51
CA LYS A 180 4.36 12.31 22.10
C LYS A 180 4.31 12.40 20.58
N ASP A 181 3.52 13.35 20.07
CA ASP A 181 3.53 13.58 18.64
C ASP A 181 4.89 14.11 18.16
N ALA A 182 5.18 13.93 16.88
CA ALA A 182 6.48 14.27 16.28
C ALA A 182 6.80 15.77 16.30
N VAL A 183 5.78 16.62 16.48
CA VAL A 183 5.93 18.09 16.51
C VAL A 183 5.75 18.69 17.90
N ASN A 184 5.76 17.87 18.95
CA ASN A 184 5.63 18.25 20.36
C ASN A 184 4.36 19.07 20.71
N LYS A 185 3.28 18.86 19.98
CA LYS A 185 1.99 19.56 20.22
C LYS A 185 1.11 18.85 21.24
N GLY A 186 1.46 17.65 21.65
CA GLY A 186 0.71 16.87 22.61
C GLY A 186 1.13 15.44 22.72
N THR A 187 0.30 14.64 23.39
CA THR A 187 0.42 13.17 23.43
C THR A 187 -0.69 12.59 22.60
N TYR A 188 -0.35 11.78 21.62
CA TYR A 188 -1.30 10.97 20.88
C TYR A 188 -1.60 9.71 21.69
N THR A 189 -2.85 9.56 22.07
CA THR A 189 -3.31 8.40 22.84
C THR A 189 -4.49 7.77 22.15
N ASP A 190 -4.37 6.50 21.82
CA ASP A 190 -5.47 5.65 21.36
C ASP A 190 -5.25 4.24 21.91
N THR A 191 -6.07 3.85 22.86
CA THR A 191 -6.06 2.54 23.50
C THR A 191 -7.36 1.78 23.22
N SER A 192 -8.18 2.29 22.30
CA SER A 192 -9.50 1.75 22.05
C SER A 192 -9.47 0.42 21.31
N ASN A 193 -8.46 0.20 20.47
CA ASN A 193 -8.42 -0.91 19.51
C ASN A 193 -9.77 -1.11 18.77
N ARG A 194 -10.42 0.01 18.46
CA ARG A 194 -11.74 0.00 17.83
C ARG A 194 -11.65 -0.33 16.37
N ASN A 195 -12.67 -1.03 15.86
CA ASN A 195 -12.82 -1.35 14.44
C ASN A 195 -11.60 -2.08 13.84
N ASP A 196 -10.98 -2.95 14.62
CA ASP A 196 -9.88 -3.83 14.22
C ASP A 196 -10.37 -4.78 13.12
N ILE A 197 -9.96 -4.55 11.89
CA ILE A 197 -10.46 -5.24 10.69
C ILE A 197 -9.87 -6.65 10.63
N THR A 198 -10.71 -7.66 10.37
CA THR A 198 -10.28 -9.05 10.26
C THR A 198 -10.54 -9.66 8.90
N ASP A 199 -11.57 -9.19 8.19
CA ASP A 199 -11.92 -9.75 6.89
C ASP A 199 -12.47 -8.65 5.97
N VAL A 200 -12.07 -8.71 4.70
CA VAL A 200 -12.65 -7.92 3.62
C VAL A 200 -13.04 -8.85 2.49
N LYS A 201 -14.28 -8.77 2.02
CA LYS A 201 -14.74 -9.50 0.84
C LYS A 201 -15.29 -8.55 -0.21
N VAL A 202 -15.05 -8.87 -1.46
CA VAL A 202 -15.43 -8.00 -2.59
C VAL A 202 -16.09 -8.81 -3.68
N VAL A 203 -17.21 -8.30 -4.18
CA VAL A 203 -17.94 -8.87 -5.31
C VAL A 203 -18.68 -7.78 -6.04
N HIS A 204 -19.03 -7.98 -7.30
CA HIS A 204 -19.82 -7.01 -8.06
C HIS A 204 -20.85 -7.69 -8.95
N ASN A 205 -21.87 -6.94 -9.34
CA ASN A 205 -22.80 -7.32 -10.40
C ASN A 205 -22.61 -6.43 -11.65
N SER A 206 -23.62 -6.27 -12.46
CA SER A 206 -23.55 -5.43 -13.67
C SER A 206 -23.52 -3.93 -13.39
N THR A 207 -23.92 -3.49 -12.20
CA THR A 207 -24.12 -2.07 -11.85
C THR A 207 -23.41 -1.63 -10.60
N ASP A 208 -23.17 -2.53 -9.66
CA ASP A 208 -22.72 -2.22 -8.31
C ASP A 208 -21.52 -3.05 -7.88
N LEU A 209 -20.62 -2.43 -7.13
CA LEU A 209 -19.58 -3.05 -6.32
C LEU A 209 -20.12 -3.25 -4.91
N PHE A 210 -19.93 -4.43 -4.35
CA PHE A 210 -20.26 -4.74 -2.97
C PHE A 210 -18.96 -5.01 -2.20
N VAL A 211 -18.79 -4.33 -1.07
CA VAL A 211 -17.64 -4.49 -0.19
C VAL A 211 -18.13 -4.83 1.22
N TYR A 212 -17.73 -5.98 1.69
CA TYR A 212 -17.96 -6.47 3.05
C TYR A 212 -16.69 -6.21 3.86
N VAL A 213 -16.84 -5.60 5.03
CA VAL A 213 -15.74 -5.40 5.98
C VAL A 213 -16.18 -5.90 7.34
N LYS A 214 -15.41 -6.83 7.90
CA LYS A 214 -15.65 -7.36 9.25
C LYS A 214 -14.56 -6.90 10.19
N THR A 215 -14.96 -6.64 11.43
CA THR A 215 -14.08 -6.29 12.54
C THR A 215 -14.07 -7.39 13.61
N ALA A 216 -13.04 -7.40 14.46
CA ALA A 216 -12.87 -8.37 15.55
C ALA A 216 -13.92 -8.22 16.65
N LYS A 217 -14.57 -7.06 16.75
CA LYS A 217 -15.63 -6.73 17.71
C LYS A 217 -16.70 -5.92 16.98
N GLU A 218 -17.82 -5.68 17.66
CA GLU A 218 -18.88 -4.81 17.14
C GLU A 218 -18.32 -3.45 16.69
N ILE A 219 -18.72 -3.00 15.49
CA ILE A 219 -18.27 -1.73 14.91
C ILE A 219 -18.79 -0.58 15.78
N THR A 220 -17.88 0.28 16.21
CA THR A 220 -18.25 1.47 17.00
C THR A 220 -19.17 2.39 16.20
N ALA A 221 -20.22 2.88 16.83
CA ALA A 221 -21.17 3.78 16.17
C ALA A 221 -20.47 5.04 15.61
N TYR A 222 -20.92 5.48 14.44
CA TYR A 222 -20.49 6.78 13.90
C TYR A 222 -20.89 7.93 14.82
N ASN A 223 -19.94 8.77 15.17
CA ASN A 223 -20.14 9.86 16.14
C ASN A 223 -20.63 11.18 15.52
N GLY A 224 -20.89 11.19 14.21
CA GLY A 224 -21.34 12.38 13.47
C GLY A 224 -20.22 13.30 12.95
N THR A 225 -18.98 13.09 13.34
CA THR A 225 -17.85 13.98 12.98
C THR A 225 -16.59 13.25 12.51
N ASP A 226 -16.47 11.96 12.78
CA ASP A 226 -15.29 11.18 12.41
C ASP A 226 -15.24 10.90 10.90
N THR A 227 -14.40 11.62 10.18
CA THR A 227 -14.25 11.49 8.72
C THR A 227 -13.44 10.26 8.30
N ASN A 228 -12.94 9.48 9.26
CA ASN A 228 -12.15 8.27 9.02
C ASN A 228 -12.83 7.00 9.55
N TRP A 229 -14.13 7.09 9.87
CA TRP A 229 -14.90 5.94 10.35
C TRP A 229 -15.19 4.98 9.20
N MET A 230 -14.67 3.74 9.29
CA MET A 230 -14.91 2.66 8.31
C MET A 230 -14.78 3.11 6.84
N THR A 231 -13.76 3.90 6.54
CA THR A 231 -13.56 4.52 5.24
C THR A 231 -12.91 3.57 4.24
N LEU A 232 -13.42 3.55 2.99
CA LEU A 232 -12.82 2.83 1.88
C LEU A 232 -12.09 3.78 0.94
N TYR A 233 -10.89 3.40 0.49
CA TYR A 233 -10.20 4.02 -0.63
C TYR A 233 -10.27 3.10 -1.84
N LEU A 234 -10.65 3.63 -3.00
CA LEU A 234 -10.77 2.88 -4.24
C LEU A 234 -9.95 3.54 -5.34
N GLY A 235 -9.13 2.76 -5.99
CA GLY A 235 -8.32 3.16 -7.13
C GLY A 235 -8.69 2.38 -8.39
N ASN A 236 -8.67 3.06 -9.53
CA ASN A 236 -8.92 2.51 -10.85
C ASN A 236 -7.65 2.61 -11.68
N ASP A 237 -7.19 1.51 -12.28
CA ASP A 237 -5.91 1.46 -13.03
C ASP A 237 -5.89 2.32 -14.30
N SER A 238 -7.06 2.75 -14.78
CA SER A 238 -7.15 3.57 -15.99
C SER A 238 -7.01 5.08 -15.75
N GLN A 239 -6.84 5.52 -14.53
CA GLN A 239 -6.79 6.93 -14.14
C GLN A 239 -5.61 7.22 -13.22
N ASP A 240 -4.89 8.28 -13.49
CA ASP A 240 -3.92 8.83 -12.55
C ASP A 240 -4.63 9.36 -11.31
N ALA A 241 -4.00 9.20 -10.16
CA ALA A 241 -4.50 9.70 -8.90
C ALA A 241 -3.38 10.36 -8.10
N ASP A 242 -3.65 11.57 -7.64
CA ASP A 242 -2.71 12.33 -6.84
C ASP A 242 -2.63 11.85 -5.39
N PHE A 243 -3.66 11.16 -4.91
CA PHE A 243 -3.69 10.66 -3.54
C PHE A 243 -3.34 9.18 -3.48
N GLN A 244 -2.08 8.86 -3.26
CA GLN A 244 -1.61 7.48 -3.02
C GLN A 244 -2.17 6.46 -4.03
N THR A 245 -2.42 6.90 -5.28
CA THR A 245 -3.02 6.10 -6.35
C THR A 245 -4.52 5.75 -6.18
N TYR A 246 -5.23 6.36 -5.23
CA TYR A 246 -6.66 6.18 -5.01
C TYR A 246 -7.44 7.40 -5.51
N GLN A 247 -8.36 7.18 -6.44
CA GLN A 247 -9.21 8.23 -7.01
C GLN A 247 -10.45 8.51 -6.19
N TYR A 248 -10.89 7.56 -5.38
CA TYR A 248 -12.17 7.65 -4.68
C TYR A 248 -12.04 7.30 -3.21
N ILE A 249 -12.86 7.97 -2.39
CA ILE A 249 -13.05 7.66 -0.99
C ILE A 249 -14.55 7.50 -0.71
N VAL A 250 -14.90 6.47 0.05
CA VAL A 250 -16.29 6.12 0.39
C VAL A 250 -16.40 6.01 1.91
N GLY A 251 -17.51 6.44 2.48
CA GLY A 251 -17.79 6.23 3.90
C GLY A 251 -17.57 7.44 4.80
N ARG A 252 -17.11 8.60 4.28
CA ARG A 252 -16.79 9.77 5.11
C ARG A 252 -18.00 10.51 5.71
N SER A 253 -19.18 10.32 5.15
CA SER A 253 -20.40 11.02 5.60
C SER A 253 -21.57 10.06 5.67
N PRO A 254 -21.54 9.06 6.58
CA PRO A 254 -22.67 8.14 6.75
C PRO A 254 -23.90 8.87 7.28
N LYS A 255 -25.06 8.56 6.73
CA LYS A 255 -26.35 9.14 7.07
C LYS A 255 -27.28 8.10 7.67
N SER A 256 -28.26 8.55 8.43
CA SER A 256 -29.25 7.68 9.07
C SER A 256 -30.19 6.96 8.08
N ASP A 257 -30.24 7.38 6.82
CA ASP A 257 -31.00 6.72 5.77
C ASP A 257 -30.27 5.54 5.12
N GLY A 258 -29.10 5.16 5.63
CA GLY A 258 -28.30 4.06 5.08
C GLY A 258 -27.46 4.46 3.87
N THR A 259 -27.29 5.76 3.61
CA THR A 259 -26.42 6.25 2.53
C THR A 259 -25.15 6.90 3.07
N THR A 260 -24.09 6.94 2.26
CA THR A 260 -22.84 7.62 2.57
C THR A 260 -22.23 8.25 1.32
N SER A 261 -21.31 9.20 1.50
CA SER A 261 -20.65 9.86 0.37
C SER A 261 -19.73 8.91 -0.41
N VAL A 262 -19.73 9.10 -1.74
CA VAL A 262 -18.63 8.71 -2.63
C VAL A 262 -17.99 10.00 -3.12
N GLU A 263 -16.73 10.17 -2.83
CA GLU A 263 -15.99 11.38 -3.16
C GLU A 263 -14.86 11.04 -4.14
N LYS A 264 -14.59 11.93 -5.10
CA LYS A 264 -13.50 11.79 -6.07
C LYS A 264 -12.37 12.77 -5.73
N SER A 265 -11.12 12.33 -5.85
CA SER A 265 -9.94 13.18 -5.70
C SER A 265 -9.95 14.33 -6.73
N THR A 266 -9.53 15.48 -6.26
CA THR A 266 -9.29 16.69 -7.08
C THR A 266 -7.84 17.15 -7.00
N GLY A 267 -6.96 16.30 -6.49
CA GLY A 267 -5.54 16.54 -6.31
C GLY A 267 -5.13 16.69 -4.84
N GLY A 268 -3.99 16.14 -4.50
CA GLY A 268 -3.48 16.10 -3.13
C GLY A 268 -4.48 15.46 -2.16
N PHE A 269 -4.80 16.15 -1.07
CA PHE A 269 -5.77 15.69 -0.07
C PHE A 269 -7.19 16.27 -0.25
N ASN A 270 -7.51 16.75 -1.45
CA ASN A 270 -8.79 17.39 -1.73
C ASN A 270 -9.75 16.43 -2.39
N TRP A 271 -11.01 16.45 -1.93
CA TRP A 271 -12.06 15.55 -2.37
C TRP A 271 -13.30 16.32 -2.74
N LYS A 272 -14.00 15.87 -3.76
CA LYS A 272 -15.28 16.42 -4.21
C LYS A 272 -16.33 15.31 -4.26
N ASN A 273 -17.53 15.59 -3.77
CA ASN A 273 -18.63 14.65 -3.84
C ASN A 273 -18.92 14.24 -5.31
N ALA A 274 -18.95 12.94 -5.56
CA ALA A 274 -19.27 12.32 -6.84
C ALA A 274 -20.64 11.62 -6.82
N GLY A 275 -21.21 11.41 -5.65
CA GLY A 275 -22.49 10.73 -5.46
C GLY A 275 -22.61 10.06 -4.10
N ASN A 276 -23.55 9.13 -3.98
CA ASN A 276 -23.76 8.36 -2.76
C ASN A 276 -23.67 6.85 -3.03
N ALA A 277 -23.22 6.12 -2.01
CA ALA A 277 -23.32 4.68 -1.90
C ALA A 277 -24.34 4.31 -0.81
N GLU A 278 -24.92 3.11 -0.90
CA GLU A 278 -25.68 2.53 0.20
C GLU A 278 -24.73 1.81 1.16
N TYR A 279 -25.04 1.78 2.45
CA TYR A 279 -24.35 0.93 3.42
C TYR A 279 -25.31 0.35 4.45
N LYS A 280 -24.95 -0.77 5.03
CA LYS A 280 -25.68 -1.35 6.17
C LYS A 280 -24.72 -1.97 7.18
N LEU A 281 -25.04 -1.81 8.46
CA LEU A 281 -24.33 -2.38 9.60
C LEU A 281 -25.05 -3.65 10.09
N TYR A 282 -24.25 -4.66 10.44
CA TYR A 282 -24.70 -5.94 10.99
C TYR A 282 -23.83 -6.34 12.19
N GLY A 283 -23.80 -5.48 13.22
CA GLY A 283 -22.95 -5.70 14.38
C GLY A 283 -21.46 -5.47 14.08
N ASP A 284 -20.72 -6.55 13.90
CA ASP A 284 -19.28 -6.53 13.59
C ASP A 284 -18.99 -6.46 12.08
N VAL A 285 -20.02 -6.29 11.26
CA VAL A 285 -19.87 -6.21 9.79
C VAL A 285 -20.53 -4.95 9.24
N ILE A 286 -19.84 -4.29 8.29
CA ILE A 286 -20.41 -3.27 7.42
C ILE A 286 -20.35 -3.75 5.97
N VAL A 287 -21.44 -3.53 5.24
CA VAL A 287 -21.50 -3.80 3.80
C VAL A 287 -21.78 -2.49 3.07
N TYR A 288 -20.98 -2.21 2.03
CA TYR A 288 -21.19 -1.11 1.12
C TYR A 288 -21.71 -1.63 -0.22
N LYS A 289 -22.66 -0.90 -0.82
CA LYS A 289 -23.09 -1.07 -2.20
C LYS A 289 -22.80 0.23 -2.97
N ILE A 290 -21.88 0.18 -3.89
CA ILE A 290 -21.30 1.34 -4.56
C ILE A 290 -21.57 1.25 -6.05
N PRO A 291 -22.30 2.20 -6.67
CA PRO A 291 -22.52 2.20 -8.12
C PRO A 291 -21.20 2.26 -8.88
N LEU A 292 -20.95 1.29 -9.77
CA LEU A 292 -19.74 1.24 -10.62
C LEU A 292 -19.59 2.49 -11.49
N SER A 293 -20.70 3.10 -11.90
CA SER A 293 -20.70 4.34 -12.67
C SER A 293 -20.05 5.51 -11.96
N LEU A 294 -20.11 5.57 -10.63
CA LEU A 294 -19.44 6.60 -9.83
C LEU A 294 -17.93 6.42 -9.81
N LEU A 295 -17.46 5.18 -9.99
CA LEU A 295 -16.04 4.82 -10.00
C LEU A 295 -15.41 4.88 -11.40
N GLY A 296 -16.19 5.24 -12.41
CA GLY A 296 -15.72 5.30 -13.79
C GLY A 296 -15.31 3.95 -14.38
N VAL A 297 -15.87 2.85 -13.88
CA VAL A 297 -15.61 1.48 -14.35
C VAL A 297 -16.91 0.81 -14.82
N SER A 298 -16.77 -0.17 -15.70
CA SER A 298 -17.85 -1.08 -16.07
C SER A 298 -17.65 -2.46 -15.48
N ALA A 299 -18.70 -3.26 -15.43
CA ALA A 299 -18.63 -4.62 -14.91
C ALA A 299 -17.63 -5.52 -15.68
N ASP A 300 -17.40 -5.25 -16.96
CA ASP A 300 -16.51 -6.05 -17.80
C ASP A 300 -15.05 -5.56 -17.77
N SER A 301 -14.80 -4.37 -17.21
CA SER A 301 -13.47 -3.75 -17.06
C SER A 301 -13.20 -3.27 -15.63
N CYS A 302 -13.73 -3.99 -14.64
CA CYS A 302 -13.60 -3.64 -13.23
C CYS A 302 -12.28 -4.12 -12.66
N HIS A 303 -11.24 -3.30 -12.82
CA HIS A 303 -9.95 -3.46 -12.14
C HIS A 303 -9.86 -2.39 -11.07
N LEU A 304 -9.95 -2.79 -9.81
CA LEU A 304 -9.94 -1.87 -8.68
C LEU A 304 -8.86 -2.26 -7.66
N ARG A 305 -8.19 -1.26 -7.15
CA ARG A 305 -7.43 -1.32 -5.91
C ARG A 305 -8.34 -0.89 -4.77
N LEU A 306 -8.22 -1.54 -3.64
CA LEU A 306 -9.02 -1.24 -2.46
C LEU A 306 -8.12 -1.20 -1.23
N LYS A 307 -8.37 -0.20 -0.37
CA LYS A 307 -7.79 -0.07 0.96
C LYS A 307 -8.92 0.28 1.93
N VAL A 308 -8.91 -0.35 3.08
CA VAL A 308 -9.84 -0.12 4.18
C VAL A 308 -9.11 0.50 5.36
#